data_4c27193018d3d2b5b62f53c6f1f690a3
#
_entry.id   4c27193018d3d2b5b62f53c6f1f690a3
#
_cell.length_a   1.000
_cell.length_b   1.000
_cell.length_c   1.000
_cell.angle_alpha   90.00
_cell.angle_beta   90.00
_cell.angle_gamma   90.00
#
_symmetry.space_group_name_H-M   'P 1'
#
loop_
_entity.id
_entity.type
_entity.pdbx_description
1 polymer ?
#
loop_
_entity_poly.entity_id
_entity_poly.type
_entity_poly.pdbx_seq_one_letter_code
_entity_poly.pdbx_strand_id
1 'polypeptide(L)'
;MRSILPTRFVLMAGLALSACTRPAGEPPPDLVATMVAATLTAAPTLQSSPTSPPTATPIITPSPTPTDTATPGPIPSATLPELAPGDPRIGLDLAAPAFKDDFSIRYKWGEPSSDGATNVWEDGRHRTTDHLTDYYITWSTTLFDVGNIYIEVTAEIGDCSGRDGYGVAARVSGDQLNNGYTLEFSCDGAYRIRKFIGGSVQVLLNWTSAEAILAGPHIENRMGFLADGGVLYALANGEVLGQVEDGDFSSGTFGLFASAMNTPGLTTYFDDFYLWYLQP
;
A
#
# COMPACT_ATOMS: atom_id res chain seq x y z
N MET A 1 -3.37 -17.18 74.49
CA MET A 1 -2.57 -17.91 73.46
C MET A 1 -1.89 -16.88 72.58
N ARG A 2 -0.56 -16.80 72.65
CA ARG A 2 0.29 -15.81 71.98
C ARG A 2 0.68 -16.33 70.62
N SER A 3 0.39 -15.57 69.55
CA SER A 3 0.84 -15.85 68.20
C SER A 3 2.10 -15.01 67.90
N ILE A 4 3.14 -15.68 67.45
CA ILE A 4 4.48 -15.11 67.18
C ILE A 4 4.57 -14.83 65.69
N LEU A 5 4.82 -13.56 65.32
CA LEU A 5 5.14 -13.15 63.93
C LEU A 5 6.64 -13.41 63.64
N PRO A 6 7.02 -13.92 62.48
CA PRO A 6 8.43 -13.94 62.08
C PRO A 6 8.81 -12.68 61.30
N THR A 7 9.87 -12.05 61.76
CA THR A 7 10.59 -10.93 61.21
C THR A 7 11.27 -11.33 59.88
N ARG A 8 10.94 -10.68 58.77
CA ARG A 8 11.69 -10.82 57.51
C ARG A 8 12.84 -9.81 57.43
N PHE A 9 14.02 -10.36 57.34
CA PHE A 9 15.24 -9.62 57.00
C PHE A 9 15.23 -9.17 55.55
N VAL A 10 15.35 -7.88 55.27
CA VAL A 10 15.60 -7.31 53.95
C VAL A 10 17.10 -7.18 53.76
N LEU A 11 17.64 -7.95 52.85
CA LEU A 11 19.04 -7.88 52.44
C LEU A 11 19.15 -6.82 51.32
N MET A 12 19.72 -5.66 51.60
CA MET A 12 20.09 -4.66 50.57
C MET A 12 21.39 -5.11 49.91
N ALA A 13 21.30 -5.47 48.64
CA ALA A 13 22.44 -5.66 47.75
C ALA A 13 22.76 -4.33 47.05
N GLY A 14 23.87 -3.71 47.44
CA GLY A 14 24.39 -2.51 46.78
C GLY A 14 25.00 -2.86 45.42
N LEU A 15 24.44 -2.28 44.33
CA LEU A 15 25.09 -2.29 43.03
C LEU A 15 26.14 -1.16 42.98
N ALA A 16 27.41 -1.53 42.86
CA ALA A 16 28.48 -0.62 42.51
C ALA A 16 28.46 -0.32 41.01
N LEU A 17 28.16 0.91 40.63
CA LEU A 17 28.32 1.40 39.27
C LEU A 17 29.83 1.66 39.02
N SER A 18 30.45 0.79 38.22
CA SER A 18 31.76 1.05 37.63
C SER A 18 31.59 1.94 36.40
N ALA A 19 31.89 3.22 36.55
CA ALA A 19 31.99 4.14 35.42
C ALA A 19 33.29 3.86 34.67
N CYS A 20 33.23 3.25 33.51
CA CYS A 20 34.34 3.21 32.55
C CYS A 20 34.43 4.57 31.84
N THR A 21 35.41 5.38 32.26
CA THR A 21 35.84 6.58 31.54
C THR A 21 36.61 6.14 30.28
N ARG A 22 36.03 6.40 29.12
CA ARG A 22 36.67 6.23 27.81
C ARG A 22 37.55 7.44 27.55
N PRO A 23 38.85 7.29 27.17
CA PRO A 23 39.65 8.44 26.78
C PRO A 23 39.09 9.04 25.46
N ALA A 24 39.04 10.37 25.43
CA ALA A 24 38.63 11.11 24.23
C ALA A 24 39.62 10.81 23.10
N GLY A 25 39.15 10.09 22.10
CA GLY A 25 39.89 9.87 20.85
C GLY A 25 39.87 11.14 20.01
N GLU A 26 41.01 11.42 19.43
CA GLU A 26 41.27 12.49 18.47
C GLU A 26 40.22 12.48 17.32
N PRO A 27 39.69 13.63 16.88
CA PRO A 27 38.73 13.65 15.77
C PRO A 27 39.40 13.15 14.48
N PRO A 28 38.69 12.42 13.62
CA PRO A 28 39.23 11.94 12.33
C PRO A 28 39.56 13.14 11.42
N PRO A 29 40.62 13.04 10.59
CA PRO A 29 41.00 14.12 9.69
C PRO A 29 39.86 14.46 8.73
N ASP A 30 39.69 15.75 8.51
CA ASP A 30 38.65 16.38 7.72
C ASP A 30 38.59 15.82 6.27
N LEU A 31 37.59 14.98 6.00
CA LEU A 31 37.34 14.41 4.68
C LEU A 31 36.80 15.44 3.67
N VAL A 32 36.54 16.68 4.11
CA VAL A 32 36.02 17.76 3.24
C VAL A 32 37.12 18.34 2.36
N ALA A 33 38.39 18.28 2.77
CA ALA A 33 39.49 18.88 2.01
C ALA A 33 39.90 18.09 0.76
N THR A 34 39.49 16.83 0.61
CA THR A 34 39.93 15.96 -0.52
C THR A 34 39.00 16.03 -1.74
N MET A 35 37.78 16.57 -1.61
CA MET A 35 36.81 16.63 -2.73
C MET A 35 36.86 17.92 -3.56
N VAL A 36 37.65 18.93 -3.16
CA VAL A 36 37.71 20.23 -3.89
C VAL A 36 38.80 20.25 -5.00
N ALA A 37 39.71 19.29 -5.02
CA ALA A 37 40.85 19.30 -5.97
C ALA A 37 40.60 18.64 -7.33
N ALA A 38 39.42 18.00 -7.55
CA ALA A 38 39.15 17.23 -8.77
C ALA A 38 38.27 17.90 -9.83
N THR A 39 37.80 19.14 -9.60
CA THR A 39 36.78 19.78 -10.49
C THR A 39 37.30 20.92 -11.34
N LEU A 40 38.60 21.14 -11.45
CA LEU A 40 39.18 22.29 -12.17
C LEU A 40 40.12 21.89 -13.30
N THR A 41 39.77 20.96 -14.18
CA THR A 41 40.52 20.78 -15.44
C THR A 41 39.62 20.21 -16.55
N ALA A 42 38.71 20.99 -17.10
CA ALA A 42 38.24 20.83 -18.46
C ALA A 42 37.65 22.17 -18.95
N ALA A 43 38.49 22.98 -19.59
CA ALA A 43 38.00 24.13 -20.36
C ALA A 43 37.26 23.61 -21.61
N PRO A 44 36.04 24.10 -21.92
CA PRO A 44 35.37 23.72 -23.15
C PRO A 44 36.08 24.33 -24.36
N THR A 45 36.51 23.49 -25.29
CA THR A 45 36.97 23.89 -26.62
C THR A 45 35.77 24.47 -27.36
N LEU A 46 35.90 25.72 -27.81
CA LEU A 46 34.91 26.38 -28.66
C LEU A 46 34.79 25.62 -29.99
N GLN A 47 33.70 24.90 -30.15
CA GLN A 47 33.37 24.22 -31.41
C GLN A 47 32.69 25.27 -32.32
N SER A 48 33.25 25.47 -33.51
CA SER A 48 32.73 26.38 -34.54
C SER A 48 31.30 25.98 -34.92
N SER A 49 30.42 26.97 -34.92
CA SER A 49 29.01 26.88 -35.30
C SER A 49 28.86 26.37 -36.73
N PRO A 50 28.04 25.33 -37.00
CA PRO A 50 27.76 24.92 -38.37
C PRO A 50 26.93 25.98 -39.09
N THR A 51 27.34 26.29 -40.31
CA THR A 51 26.64 27.17 -41.26
C THR A 51 25.25 26.60 -41.56
N SER A 52 24.21 27.38 -41.42
CA SER A 52 22.82 26.99 -41.67
C SER A 52 22.65 26.57 -43.16
N PRO A 53 21.97 25.42 -43.42
CA PRO A 53 21.62 25.04 -44.78
C PRO A 53 20.57 26.04 -45.37
N PRO A 54 20.48 26.17 -46.70
CA PRO A 54 19.54 27.08 -47.35
C PRO A 54 18.09 26.70 -47.03
N THR A 55 17.29 27.72 -46.74
CA THR A 55 15.85 27.62 -46.49
C THR A 55 15.15 27.00 -47.69
N ALA A 56 14.58 25.82 -47.50
CA ALA A 56 13.71 25.17 -48.48
C ALA A 56 12.42 26.00 -48.67
N THR A 57 12.08 26.33 -49.92
CA THR A 57 10.81 26.97 -50.28
C THR A 57 9.64 26.07 -49.86
N PRO A 58 8.62 26.57 -49.17
CA PRO A 58 7.49 25.75 -48.79
C PRO A 58 6.70 25.25 -50.01
N ILE A 59 6.65 23.94 -50.18
CA ILE A 59 5.72 23.29 -51.09
C ILE A 59 4.33 23.38 -50.47
N ILE A 60 3.41 24.09 -51.16
CA ILE A 60 2.02 24.16 -50.70
C ILE A 60 1.38 22.81 -51.02
N THR A 61 1.27 21.96 -49.98
CA THR A 61 0.49 20.72 -50.02
C THR A 61 -1.01 21.09 -50.01
N PRO A 62 -1.84 20.60 -50.92
CA PRO A 62 -3.27 20.86 -50.86
C PRO A 62 -3.85 20.34 -49.55
N SER A 63 -4.65 21.18 -48.89
CA SER A 63 -5.37 20.84 -47.66
C SER A 63 -6.28 19.65 -47.92
N PRO A 64 -6.26 18.60 -47.05
CA PRO A 64 -7.20 17.49 -47.20
C PRO A 64 -8.62 18.00 -47.04
N THR A 65 -9.48 17.58 -47.98
CA THR A 65 -10.91 17.81 -47.91
C THR A 65 -11.43 17.20 -46.58
N PRO A 66 -12.29 17.89 -45.82
CA PRO A 66 -12.84 17.31 -44.59
C PRO A 66 -13.63 16.03 -44.96
N THR A 67 -13.16 14.90 -44.49
CA THR A 67 -13.90 13.66 -44.51
C THR A 67 -14.99 13.75 -43.45
N ASP A 68 -16.23 13.46 -43.82
CA ASP A 68 -17.36 13.42 -42.90
C ASP A 68 -16.99 12.51 -41.72
N THR A 69 -16.87 13.10 -40.53
CA THR A 69 -16.64 12.37 -39.28
C THR A 69 -17.91 11.60 -38.97
N ALA A 70 -17.85 10.28 -39.11
CA ALA A 70 -18.93 9.41 -38.68
C ALA A 70 -19.30 9.71 -37.22
N THR A 71 -20.57 10.01 -36.97
CA THR A 71 -21.09 10.17 -35.60
C THR A 71 -20.78 8.90 -34.83
N PRO A 72 -20.09 8.98 -33.65
CA PRO A 72 -19.87 7.80 -32.83
C PRO A 72 -21.20 7.15 -32.50
N GLY A 73 -21.33 5.86 -32.82
CA GLY A 73 -22.48 5.07 -32.39
C GLY A 73 -22.55 5.04 -30.85
N PRO A 74 -23.74 4.76 -30.27
CA PRO A 74 -23.86 4.65 -28.82
C PRO A 74 -22.83 3.62 -28.30
N ILE A 75 -22.01 4.03 -27.34
CA ILE A 75 -21.08 3.14 -26.66
C ILE A 75 -21.94 2.07 -25.97
N PRO A 76 -21.71 0.77 -26.22
CA PRO A 76 -22.45 -0.28 -25.54
C PRO A 76 -22.24 -0.09 -24.01
N SER A 77 -23.33 0.05 -23.27
CA SER A 77 -23.32 0.07 -21.83
C SER A 77 -22.66 -1.23 -21.35
N ALA A 78 -21.56 -1.15 -20.63
CA ALA A 78 -20.91 -2.33 -20.08
C ALA A 78 -21.93 -3.03 -19.15
N THR A 79 -22.44 -4.18 -19.57
CA THR A 79 -23.28 -5.01 -18.71
C THR A 79 -22.37 -5.56 -17.63
N LEU A 80 -22.67 -5.27 -16.35
CA LEU A 80 -21.97 -5.88 -15.23
C LEU A 80 -22.06 -7.41 -15.37
N PRO A 81 -20.99 -8.15 -15.11
CA PRO A 81 -21.01 -9.60 -15.15
C PRO A 81 -22.05 -10.13 -14.15
N GLU A 82 -22.83 -11.12 -14.55
CA GLU A 82 -23.77 -11.80 -13.66
C GLU A 82 -22.96 -12.55 -12.58
N LEU A 83 -23.29 -12.31 -11.30
CA LEU A 83 -22.62 -12.95 -10.18
C LEU A 83 -23.00 -14.44 -10.11
N ALA A 84 -22.00 -15.28 -9.84
CA ALA A 84 -22.24 -16.72 -9.68
C ALA A 84 -23.13 -17.01 -8.44
N PRO A 85 -23.91 -18.09 -8.45
CA PRO A 85 -24.69 -18.49 -7.27
C PRO A 85 -23.77 -18.68 -6.04
N GLY A 86 -24.12 -18.02 -4.94
CA GLY A 86 -23.33 -18.06 -3.71
C GLY A 86 -22.22 -17.00 -3.63
N ASP A 87 -22.10 -16.12 -4.61
CA ASP A 87 -21.20 -14.97 -4.52
C ASP A 87 -21.63 -14.05 -3.36
N PRO A 88 -20.72 -13.69 -2.44
CA PRO A 88 -21.08 -12.88 -1.26
C PRO A 88 -21.54 -11.46 -1.62
N ARG A 89 -21.36 -11.02 -2.85
CA ARG A 89 -21.81 -9.71 -3.36
C ARG A 89 -23.25 -9.71 -3.87
N ILE A 90 -23.93 -10.87 -3.87
CA ILE A 90 -25.35 -10.94 -4.28
C ILE A 90 -26.18 -9.99 -3.41
N GLY A 91 -26.96 -9.13 -4.05
CA GLY A 91 -27.78 -8.12 -3.38
C GLY A 91 -27.12 -6.74 -3.28
N LEU A 92 -25.86 -6.61 -3.63
CA LEU A 92 -25.21 -5.29 -3.77
C LEU A 92 -25.51 -4.68 -5.15
N ASP A 93 -25.82 -3.41 -5.18
CA ASP A 93 -25.78 -2.63 -6.43
C ASP A 93 -24.32 -2.21 -6.71
N LEU A 94 -23.60 -3.05 -7.44
CA LEU A 94 -22.20 -2.80 -7.76
C LEU A 94 -21.98 -1.56 -8.64
N ALA A 95 -23.03 -1.06 -9.30
CA ALA A 95 -22.96 0.19 -10.06
C ALA A 95 -23.08 1.44 -9.19
N ALA A 96 -23.55 1.31 -7.93
CA ALA A 96 -23.81 2.42 -7.01
C ALA A 96 -23.05 2.23 -5.69
N PRO A 97 -21.71 2.39 -5.66
CA PRO A 97 -20.95 2.33 -4.42
C PRO A 97 -21.36 3.48 -3.47
N ALA A 98 -21.37 3.18 -2.17
CA ALA A 98 -21.65 4.16 -1.14
C ALA A 98 -20.52 5.19 -0.98
N PHE A 99 -19.29 4.79 -1.28
CA PHE A 99 -18.12 5.66 -1.34
C PHE A 99 -17.27 5.30 -2.56
N LYS A 100 -16.76 6.34 -3.21
CA LYS A 100 -15.89 6.25 -4.39
C LYS A 100 -14.75 7.24 -4.25
N ASP A 101 -13.54 6.78 -4.58
CA ASP A 101 -12.36 7.62 -4.68
C ASP A 101 -11.50 7.18 -5.87
N ASP A 102 -11.35 8.06 -6.84
CA ASP A 102 -10.46 7.93 -7.99
C ASP A 102 -9.11 8.64 -7.74
N PHE A 103 -8.84 8.97 -6.50
CA PHE A 103 -7.65 9.70 -6.06
C PHE A 103 -7.32 10.97 -6.83
N SER A 104 -8.27 11.51 -7.61
CA SER A 104 -8.08 12.78 -8.31
C SER A 104 -7.96 13.97 -7.34
N ILE A 105 -8.43 13.81 -6.10
CA ILE A 105 -8.39 14.83 -5.04
C ILE A 105 -7.60 14.28 -3.84
N ARG A 106 -6.52 14.98 -3.49
CA ARG A 106 -5.74 14.74 -2.28
C ARG A 106 -6.60 14.98 -1.00
N TYR A 107 -6.14 14.48 0.13
CA TYR A 107 -6.62 14.72 1.51
C TYR A 107 -7.79 13.87 2.02
N LYS A 108 -8.20 12.85 1.31
CA LYS A 108 -9.18 11.89 1.84
C LYS A 108 -8.54 10.79 2.70
N TRP A 109 -7.25 10.53 2.49
CA TRP A 109 -6.48 9.49 3.15
C TRP A 109 -5.36 10.10 3.99
N GLY A 110 -5.03 9.45 5.10
CA GLY A 110 -3.87 9.80 5.88
C GLY A 110 -2.57 9.52 5.10
N GLU A 111 -1.59 10.39 5.26
CA GLU A 111 -0.28 10.25 4.64
C GLU A 111 0.81 10.04 5.72
N PRO A 112 0.73 8.96 6.54
CA PRO A 112 1.76 8.70 7.53
C PRO A 112 3.09 8.42 6.85
N SER A 113 4.17 8.99 7.40
CA SER A 113 5.52 8.82 6.90
C SER A 113 6.48 8.61 8.06
N SER A 114 7.40 7.66 7.90
CA SER A 114 8.45 7.31 8.85
C SER A 114 9.67 6.80 8.09
N ASP A 115 10.72 6.44 8.82
CA ASP A 115 11.89 5.77 8.24
C ASP A 115 11.54 4.39 7.65
N GLY A 116 10.48 3.75 8.15
CA GLY A 116 10.03 2.42 7.69
C GLY A 116 9.03 2.45 6.56
N ALA A 117 8.21 3.50 6.43
CA ALA A 117 7.17 3.54 5.40
C ALA A 117 6.79 4.97 5.01
N THR A 118 6.33 5.12 3.78
CA THR A 118 5.81 6.40 3.25
C THR A 118 4.47 6.17 2.57
N ASN A 119 3.47 6.98 2.93
CA ASN A 119 2.17 6.99 2.27
C ASN A 119 1.89 8.40 1.78
N VAL A 120 1.67 8.57 0.49
CA VAL A 120 1.49 9.89 -0.14
C VAL A 120 0.52 9.82 -1.30
N TRP A 121 -0.14 10.94 -1.56
CA TRP A 121 -0.82 11.16 -2.83
C TRP A 121 0.21 11.60 -3.89
N GLU A 122 0.22 10.93 -5.04
CA GLU A 122 1.14 11.20 -6.14
C GLU A 122 0.45 10.95 -7.48
N ASP A 123 0.45 11.96 -8.33
CA ASP A 123 -0.05 11.92 -9.71
C ASP A 123 -1.45 11.30 -9.89
N GLY A 124 -2.38 11.65 -8.98
CA GLY A 124 -3.75 11.16 -9.01
C GLY A 124 -3.92 9.73 -8.52
N ARG A 125 -2.93 9.16 -7.82
CA ARG A 125 -2.99 7.85 -7.17
C ARG A 125 -2.55 7.93 -5.71
N HIS A 126 -2.93 6.97 -4.91
CA HIS A 126 -2.39 6.81 -3.56
C HIS A 126 -1.21 5.83 -3.60
N ARG A 127 -0.02 6.34 -3.25
CA ARG A 127 1.20 5.53 -3.21
C ARG A 127 1.55 5.16 -1.78
N THR A 128 1.79 3.87 -1.55
CA THR A 128 2.37 3.35 -0.32
C THR A 128 3.75 2.76 -0.63
N THR A 129 4.73 3.01 0.23
CA THR A 129 6.08 2.45 0.11
C THR A 129 6.50 1.87 1.46
N ASP A 130 6.89 0.62 1.48
CA ASP A 130 7.54 -0.03 2.61
C ASP A 130 9.05 -0.04 2.36
N HIS A 131 9.80 0.68 3.17
CA HIS A 131 11.24 0.88 2.97
C HIS A 131 12.09 -0.30 3.49
N LEU A 132 11.52 -1.12 4.38
CA LEU A 132 12.23 -2.15 5.12
C LEU A 132 11.58 -3.52 4.91
N THR A 133 12.39 -4.58 5.03
CA THR A 133 11.92 -5.97 4.96
C THR A 133 11.83 -6.62 6.34
N ASP A 134 11.35 -5.87 7.33
CA ASP A 134 11.30 -6.27 8.73
C ASP A 134 9.89 -6.71 9.21
N TYR A 135 8.98 -6.98 8.27
CA TYR A 135 7.58 -7.35 8.51
C TYR A 135 6.71 -6.25 9.14
N TYR A 136 7.23 -5.03 9.24
CA TYR A 136 6.45 -3.89 9.68
C TYR A 136 5.63 -3.34 8.52
N ILE A 137 4.35 -3.07 8.77
CA ILE A 137 3.48 -2.40 7.79
C ILE A 137 2.85 -1.16 8.41
N THR A 138 2.75 -0.12 7.60
CA THR A 138 2.02 1.11 7.95
C THR A 138 0.94 1.31 6.90
N TRP A 139 -0.29 1.31 7.35
CA TRP A 139 -1.42 1.58 6.46
C TRP A 139 -1.82 3.05 6.48
N SER A 140 -2.16 3.55 5.32
CA SER A 140 -2.89 4.79 5.15
C SER A 140 -4.37 4.54 5.38
N THR A 141 -5.01 5.29 6.26
CA THR A 141 -6.42 5.11 6.61
C THR A 141 -7.25 6.35 6.30
N THR A 142 -8.57 6.17 6.22
CA THR A 142 -9.56 7.24 6.23
C THR A 142 -9.96 7.62 7.67
N LEU A 143 -10.88 8.59 7.81
CA LEU A 143 -11.30 9.09 9.12
C LEU A 143 -12.69 8.59 9.54
N PHE A 144 -13.33 7.70 8.81
CA PHE A 144 -14.67 7.21 9.12
C PHE A 144 -14.72 5.71 9.34
N ASP A 145 -15.51 5.32 10.31
CA ASP A 145 -15.70 3.92 10.68
C ASP A 145 -16.77 3.26 9.83
N VAL A 146 -16.55 1.99 9.54
CA VAL A 146 -17.45 1.12 8.80
C VAL A 146 -17.61 -0.22 9.50
N GLY A 147 -18.75 -0.88 9.31
CA GLY A 147 -19.06 -2.20 9.88
C GLY A 147 -18.97 -3.31 8.85
N ASN A 148 -20.16 -3.75 8.37
CA ASN A 148 -20.26 -4.74 7.29
C ASN A 148 -20.08 -4.03 5.95
N ILE A 149 -19.05 -4.40 5.21
CA ILE A 149 -18.63 -3.70 3.99
C ILE A 149 -18.07 -4.65 2.95
N TYR A 150 -18.15 -4.19 1.70
CA TYR A 150 -17.34 -4.67 0.60
C TYR A 150 -16.47 -3.53 0.09
N ILE A 151 -15.18 -3.79 -0.04
CA ILE A 151 -14.19 -2.85 -0.60
C ILE A 151 -13.64 -3.46 -1.89
N GLU A 152 -13.53 -2.62 -2.92
CA GLU A 152 -12.70 -2.88 -4.09
C GLU A 152 -11.71 -1.75 -4.32
N VAL A 153 -10.49 -2.10 -4.75
CA VAL A 153 -9.47 -1.15 -5.15
C VAL A 153 -8.59 -1.74 -6.24
N THR A 154 -8.19 -0.93 -7.21
CA THR A 154 -7.15 -1.28 -8.17
C THR A 154 -5.79 -1.02 -7.52
N ALA A 155 -4.88 -1.98 -7.61
CA ALA A 155 -3.54 -1.88 -7.05
C ALA A 155 -2.50 -2.34 -8.08
N GLU A 156 -1.51 -1.49 -8.35
CA GLU A 156 -0.32 -1.80 -9.15
C GLU A 156 0.87 -1.92 -8.22
N ILE A 157 1.48 -3.10 -8.13
CA ILE A 157 2.72 -3.31 -7.38
C ILE A 157 3.92 -2.93 -8.26
N GLY A 158 4.88 -2.18 -7.71
CA GLY A 158 6.12 -1.81 -8.41
C GLY A 158 7.10 -2.98 -8.58
N ASP A 159 8.39 -2.68 -8.57
CA ASP A 159 9.43 -3.73 -8.55
C ASP A 159 9.23 -4.61 -7.32
N CYS A 160 9.09 -5.92 -7.53
CA CYS A 160 8.77 -6.86 -6.47
C CYS A 160 9.29 -8.26 -6.76
N SER A 161 9.34 -9.10 -5.74
CA SER A 161 9.69 -10.52 -5.87
C SER A 161 9.05 -11.39 -4.79
N GLY A 162 8.71 -12.63 -5.15
CA GLY A 162 8.19 -13.63 -4.23
C GLY A 162 6.99 -13.12 -3.43
N ARG A 163 7.11 -13.09 -2.09
CA ARG A 163 6.04 -12.70 -1.16
C ARG A 163 6.01 -11.22 -0.81
N ASP A 164 6.68 -10.36 -1.57
CA ASP A 164 6.42 -8.92 -1.49
C ASP A 164 4.93 -8.68 -1.67
N GLY A 165 4.31 -7.99 -0.72
CA GLY A 165 2.88 -7.92 -0.58
C GLY A 165 2.33 -6.50 -0.65
N TYR A 166 1.04 -6.41 -0.94
CA TYR A 166 0.26 -5.18 -0.92
C TYR A 166 -1.18 -5.51 -0.57
N GLY A 167 -1.90 -4.53 -0.04
CA GLY A 167 -3.24 -4.91 0.38
C GLY A 167 -4.14 -3.82 0.92
N VAL A 168 -5.30 -4.30 1.34
CA VAL A 168 -6.33 -3.52 2.02
C VAL A 168 -6.49 -3.99 3.45
N ALA A 169 -6.72 -3.03 4.36
CA ALA A 169 -7.10 -3.28 5.73
C ALA A 169 -8.58 -2.91 5.93
N ALA A 170 -9.28 -3.67 6.76
CA ALA A 170 -10.66 -3.40 7.14
C ALA A 170 -10.84 -3.48 8.66
N ARG A 171 -11.82 -2.72 9.19
CA ARG A 171 -12.13 -2.64 10.62
C ARG A 171 -10.91 -2.27 11.46
N VAL A 172 -10.08 -1.37 10.91
CA VAL A 172 -8.89 -0.84 11.60
C VAL A 172 -9.33 -0.01 12.78
N SER A 173 -8.80 -0.29 13.97
CA SER A 173 -9.24 0.31 15.22
C SER A 173 -8.12 0.36 16.27
N GLY A 174 -8.46 0.87 17.47
CA GLY A 174 -7.51 1.07 18.57
C GLY A 174 -6.85 2.43 18.54
N ASP A 175 -6.29 2.86 19.67
CA ASP A 175 -5.70 4.20 19.85
C ASP A 175 -4.55 4.50 18.88
N GLN A 176 -3.86 3.47 18.41
CA GLN A 176 -2.78 3.56 17.44
C GLN A 176 -3.15 2.97 16.08
N LEU A 177 -4.42 2.69 15.83
CA LEU A 177 -4.91 2.03 14.62
C LEU A 177 -4.15 0.72 14.32
N ASN A 178 -3.84 -0.06 15.35
CA ASN A 178 -3.00 -1.26 15.27
C ASN A 178 -3.80 -2.57 15.46
N ASN A 179 -5.12 -2.50 15.40
CA ASN A 179 -6.04 -3.64 15.30
C ASN A 179 -6.67 -3.64 13.91
N GLY A 180 -7.13 -4.79 13.45
CA GLY A 180 -7.91 -4.91 12.21
C GLY A 180 -7.61 -6.18 11.43
N TYR A 181 -8.24 -6.30 10.27
CA TYR A 181 -8.03 -7.39 9.32
C TYR A 181 -7.34 -6.87 8.08
N THR A 182 -6.50 -7.70 7.45
CA THR A 182 -5.87 -7.40 6.16
C THR A 182 -6.12 -8.51 5.17
N LEU A 183 -6.47 -8.13 3.95
CA LEU A 183 -6.29 -8.95 2.75
C LEU A 183 -5.03 -8.47 2.06
N GLU A 184 -4.15 -9.39 1.74
CA GLU A 184 -2.85 -9.12 1.13
C GLU A 184 -2.66 -10.01 -0.10
N PHE A 185 -2.23 -9.41 -1.21
CA PHE A 185 -1.77 -10.12 -2.39
C PHE A 185 -0.25 -10.07 -2.45
N SER A 186 0.36 -11.04 -3.14
CA SER A 186 1.81 -11.08 -3.31
C SER A 186 2.23 -11.00 -4.76
N CYS A 187 3.46 -10.55 -4.98
CA CYS A 187 4.09 -10.47 -6.30
C CYS A 187 4.03 -11.77 -7.09
N ASP A 188 4.09 -12.92 -6.43
CA ASP A 188 4.04 -14.25 -7.05
C ASP A 188 2.62 -14.85 -7.16
N GLY A 189 1.56 -14.02 -7.05
CA GLY A 189 0.18 -14.43 -7.33
C GLY A 189 -0.49 -15.24 -6.22
N ALA A 190 -0.17 -14.96 -4.97
CA ALA A 190 -0.88 -15.56 -3.84
C ALA A 190 -1.58 -14.49 -2.99
N TYR A 191 -2.49 -14.94 -2.12
CA TYR A 191 -3.16 -14.10 -1.14
C TYR A 191 -3.10 -14.72 0.25
N ARG A 192 -3.26 -13.87 1.27
CA ARG A 192 -3.47 -14.26 2.67
C ARG A 192 -4.41 -13.30 3.38
N ILE A 193 -4.99 -13.77 4.50
CA ILE A 193 -5.76 -12.93 5.42
C ILE A 193 -5.08 -12.97 6.78
N ARG A 194 -4.82 -11.79 7.36
CA ARG A 194 -4.24 -11.66 8.69
C ARG A 194 -5.13 -10.81 9.59
N LYS A 195 -4.97 -11.00 10.89
CA LYS A 195 -5.53 -10.16 11.93
C LYS A 195 -4.41 -9.53 12.73
N PHE A 196 -4.56 -8.28 13.07
CA PHE A 196 -3.68 -7.51 13.94
C PHE A 196 -4.41 -7.22 15.25
N ILE A 197 -3.74 -7.46 16.38
CA ILE A 197 -4.24 -7.18 17.72
C ILE A 197 -3.13 -6.47 18.51
N GLY A 198 -3.28 -5.17 18.76
CA GLY A 198 -2.24 -4.36 19.40
C GLY A 198 -0.90 -4.38 18.65
N GLY A 199 -0.94 -4.50 17.32
CA GLY A 199 0.24 -4.65 16.46
C GLY A 199 0.80 -6.08 16.37
N SER A 200 0.32 -7.03 17.19
CA SER A 200 0.68 -8.44 17.04
C SER A 200 -0.09 -9.08 15.88
N VAL A 201 0.56 -9.95 15.12
CA VAL A 201 0.00 -10.55 13.91
C VAL A 201 -0.48 -11.97 14.17
N GLN A 202 -1.71 -12.26 13.74
CA GLN A 202 -2.26 -13.61 13.65
C GLN A 202 -2.62 -13.92 12.20
N VAL A 203 -2.16 -15.05 11.68
CA VAL A 203 -2.51 -15.52 10.33
C VAL A 203 -3.85 -16.26 10.41
N LEU A 204 -4.88 -15.77 9.74
CA LEU A 204 -6.19 -16.42 9.63
C LEU A 204 -6.24 -17.33 8.40
N LEU A 205 -5.69 -16.91 7.28
CA LEU A 205 -5.47 -17.70 6.09
C LEU A 205 -4.02 -17.51 5.63
N ASN A 206 -3.28 -18.60 5.53
CA ASN A 206 -1.90 -18.55 5.07
C ASN A 206 -1.81 -18.29 3.56
N TRP A 207 -0.64 -17.94 3.06
CA TRP A 207 -0.40 -17.73 1.64
C TRP A 207 -0.94 -18.89 0.80
N THR A 208 -1.90 -18.57 -0.06
CA THR A 208 -2.58 -19.48 -0.97
C THR A 208 -2.48 -18.91 -2.38
N SER A 209 -1.93 -19.67 -3.31
CA SER A 209 -1.85 -19.25 -4.71
C SER A 209 -3.24 -19.25 -5.35
N ALA A 210 -3.51 -18.26 -6.21
CA ALA A 210 -4.76 -18.14 -6.94
C ALA A 210 -4.50 -17.65 -8.36
N GLU A 211 -5.02 -18.36 -9.36
CA GLU A 211 -4.85 -18.00 -10.79
C GLU A 211 -5.51 -16.66 -11.14
N ALA A 212 -6.52 -16.25 -10.38
CA ALA A 212 -7.17 -14.97 -10.53
C ALA A 212 -6.28 -13.78 -10.16
N ILE A 213 -5.16 -13.98 -9.43
CA ILE A 213 -4.20 -12.93 -9.12
C ILE A 213 -3.11 -12.93 -10.17
N LEU A 214 -3.02 -11.85 -10.93
CA LEU A 214 -1.97 -11.67 -11.93
C LEU A 214 -0.64 -11.40 -11.24
N ALA A 215 0.33 -12.29 -11.47
CA ALA A 215 1.64 -12.25 -10.83
C ALA A 215 2.65 -11.38 -11.60
N GLY A 216 3.59 -10.78 -10.89
CA GLY A 216 4.72 -10.05 -11.43
C GLY A 216 4.76 -8.57 -11.04
N PRO A 217 5.90 -7.91 -11.28
CA PRO A 217 6.05 -6.48 -11.08
C PRO A 217 5.26 -5.68 -12.12
N HIS A 218 4.81 -4.49 -11.73
CA HIS A 218 4.06 -3.55 -12.58
C HIS A 218 2.78 -4.13 -13.16
N ILE A 219 2.17 -5.05 -12.44
CA ILE A 219 0.89 -5.66 -12.81
C ILE A 219 -0.22 -5.11 -11.90
N GLU A 220 -1.31 -4.72 -12.53
CA GLU A 220 -2.51 -4.29 -11.82
C GLU A 220 -3.39 -5.49 -11.45
N ASN A 221 -3.92 -5.46 -10.24
CA ASN A 221 -4.97 -6.36 -9.78
C ASN A 221 -6.11 -5.57 -9.15
N ARG A 222 -7.33 -6.01 -9.37
CA ARG A 222 -8.52 -5.52 -8.67
C ARG A 222 -8.69 -6.34 -7.39
N MET A 223 -8.38 -5.77 -6.24
CA MET A 223 -8.54 -6.41 -4.94
C MET A 223 -9.95 -6.22 -4.43
N GLY A 224 -10.57 -7.28 -3.90
CA GLY A 224 -11.86 -7.22 -3.22
C GLY A 224 -11.78 -7.79 -1.82
N PHE A 225 -12.21 -7.03 -0.80
CA PHE A 225 -12.27 -7.47 0.58
C PHE A 225 -13.67 -7.24 1.16
N LEU A 226 -14.39 -8.32 1.45
CA LEU A 226 -15.75 -8.25 2.00
C LEU A 226 -15.72 -8.74 3.44
N ALA A 227 -16.27 -7.94 4.35
CA ALA A 227 -16.41 -8.25 5.77
C ALA A 227 -17.90 -8.19 6.15
N ASP A 228 -18.50 -9.35 6.36
CA ASP A 228 -19.91 -9.51 6.76
C ASP A 228 -20.05 -10.26 8.07
N GLY A 229 -20.52 -9.59 9.11
CA GLY A 229 -20.53 -10.16 10.46
C GLY A 229 -19.14 -10.66 10.85
N GLY A 230 -19.03 -11.95 11.12
CA GLY A 230 -17.76 -12.62 11.42
C GLY A 230 -17.14 -13.35 10.23
N VAL A 231 -17.57 -13.10 9.00
CA VAL A 231 -16.99 -13.75 7.80
C VAL A 231 -16.24 -12.73 6.95
N LEU A 232 -15.04 -13.09 6.56
CA LEU A 232 -14.16 -12.27 5.72
C LEU A 232 -13.90 -13.01 4.41
N TYR A 233 -14.19 -12.38 3.27
CA TYR A 233 -13.98 -12.95 1.94
C TYR A 233 -12.87 -12.20 1.21
N ALA A 234 -12.00 -12.96 0.55
CA ALA A 234 -11.01 -12.45 -0.39
C ALA A 234 -11.53 -12.62 -1.82
N LEU A 235 -11.39 -11.56 -2.62
CA LEU A 235 -11.72 -11.56 -4.05
C LEU A 235 -10.55 -10.94 -4.84
N ALA A 236 -10.33 -11.44 -6.05
CA ALA A 236 -9.37 -10.87 -7.00
C ALA A 236 -9.99 -10.82 -8.39
N ASN A 237 -9.87 -9.66 -9.04
CA ASN A 237 -10.30 -9.46 -10.43
C ASN A 237 -11.75 -9.94 -10.70
N GLY A 238 -12.62 -9.77 -9.69
CA GLY A 238 -14.03 -10.17 -9.74
C GLY A 238 -14.33 -11.60 -9.30
N GLU A 239 -13.34 -12.44 -9.03
CA GLU A 239 -13.49 -13.83 -8.58
C GLU A 239 -13.37 -13.96 -7.08
N VAL A 240 -14.19 -14.80 -6.45
CA VAL A 240 -14.09 -15.16 -5.03
C VAL A 240 -12.96 -16.18 -4.84
N LEU A 241 -11.95 -15.83 -4.05
CA LEU A 241 -10.79 -16.70 -3.79
C LEU A 241 -11.00 -17.63 -2.60
N GLY A 242 -11.67 -17.13 -1.57
CA GLY A 242 -11.90 -17.88 -0.33
C GLY A 242 -12.42 -17.01 0.79
N GLN A 243 -12.65 -17.65 1.95
CA GLN A 243 -13.17 -16.98 3.13
C GLN A 243 -12.55 -17.54 4.41
N VAL A 244 -12.65 -16.75 5.48
CA VAL A 244 -12.33 -17.16 6.86
C VAL A 244 -13.39 -16.63 7.82
N GLU A 245 -13.54 -17.29 8.97
CA GLU A 245 -14.40 -16.83 10.05
C GLU A 245 -13.56 -16.23 11.17
N ASP A 246 -13.80 -14.96 11.50
CA ASP A 246 -13.25 -14.26 12.66
C ASP A 246 -14.13 -13.05 12.97
N GLY A 247 -14.65 -12.96 14.18
CA GLY A 247 -15.57 -11.91 14.62
C GLY A 247 -15.01 -10.98 15.69
N ASP A 248 -13.70 -10.93 15.91
CA ASP A 248 -13.09 -10.12 16.99
C ASP A 248 -13.30 -8.62 16.77
N PHE A 249 -13.35 -8.17 15.53
CA PHE A 249 -13.61 -6.77 15.19
C PHE A 249 -14.88 -6.67 14.33
N SER A 250 -15.85 -5.86 14.78
CA SER A 250 -17.13 -5.64 14.09
C SER A 250 -17.18 -4.32 13.31
N SER A 251 -16.29 -3.37 13.62
CA SER A 251 -16.24 -2.05 12.97
C SER A 251 -14.85 -1.42 13.12
N GLY A 252 -14.62 -0.37 12.38
CA GLY A 252 -13.40 0.41 12.37
C GLY A 252 -13.21 1.05 11.00
N THR A 253 -12.12 1.76 10.81
CA THR A 253 -11.79 2.36 9.51
C THR A 253 -11.17 1.33 8.56
N PHE A 254 -10.84 1.73 7.37
CA PHE A 254 -10.15 0.92 6.36
C PHE A 254 -8.87 1.60 5.90
N GLY A 255 -7.98 0.83 5.29
CA GLY A 255 -6.65 1.32 4.91
C GLY A 255 -6.04 0.58 3.73
N LEU A 256 -4.94 1.17 3.22
CA LEU A 256 -4.14 0.66 2.12
C LEU A 256 -2.69 0.55 2.57
N PHE A 257 -1.95 -0.47 2.11
CA PHE A 257 -0.57 -0.68 2.52
C PHE A 257 0.27 -1.45 1.50
N ALA A 258 1.60 -1.30 1.61
CA ALA A 258 2.60 -2.20 1.05
C ALA A 258 3.26 -2.98 2.19
N SER A 259 3.82 -4.16 1.89
CA SER A 259 4.49 -5.05 2.85
C SER A 259 5.68 -5.72 2.18
N ALA A 260 6.86 -5.11 2.32
CA ALA A 260 8.10 -5.63 1.76
C ALA A 260 8.57 -6.85 2.54
N MET A 261 8.84 -7.94 1.84
CA MET A 261 9.44 -9.16 2.40
C MET A 261 10.80 -9.48 1.77
N ASN A 262 10.99 -9.07 0.52
CA ASN A 262 12.21 -9.36 -0.25
C ASN A 262 12.83 -8.10 -0.86
N THR A 263 11.99 -7.11 -1.23
CA THR A 263 12.41 -5.92 -1.96
C THR A 263 12.28 -4.68 -1.06
N PRO A 264 13.39 -4.18 -0.46
CA PRO A 264 13.34 -2.93 0.30
C PRO A 264 12.93 -1.76 -0.61
N GLY A 265 12.02 -0.92 -0.11
CA GLY A 265 11.45 0.18 -0.90
C GLY A 265 10.32 -0.28 -1.82
N LEU A 266 9.70 -1.42 -1.51
CA LEU A 266 8.52 -1.90 -2.20
C LEU A 266 7.46 -0.81 -2.27
N THR A 267 7.02 -0.51 -3.49
CA THR A 267 6.01 0.54 -3.73
C THR A 267 4.78 -0.06 -4.37
N THR A 268 3.61 0.38 -3.93
CA THR A 268 2.32 0.04 -4.52
C THR A 268 1.51 1.31 -4.77
N TYR A 269 0.90 1.40 -5.93
CA TYR A 269 -0.01 2.48 -6.33
C TYR A 269 -1.43 1.97 -6.29
N PHE A 270 -2.32 2.73 -5.64
CA PHE A 270 -3.74 2.41 -5.54
C PHE A 270 -4.55 3.45 -6.30
N ASP A 271 -5.59 2.96 -6.99
CA ASP A 271 -6.53 3.76 -7.76
C ASP A 271 -7.93 3.13 -7.71
N ASP A 272 -8.94 3.89 -8.12
CA ASP A 272 -10.33 3.42 -8.25
C ASP A 272 -10.84 2.66 -7.03
N PHE A 273 -10.80 3.29 -5.87
CA PHE A 273 -11.32 2.72 -4.62
C PHE A 273 -12.85 2.83 -4.55
N TYR A 274 -13.53 1.72 -4.29
CA TYR A 274 -14.98 1.65 -4.09
C TYR A 274 -15.33 0.94 -2.79
N LEU A 275 -16.42 1.39 -2.14
CA LEU A 275 -16.95 0.77 -0.94
C LEU A 275 -18.47 0.67 -1.01
N TRP A 276 -19.00 -0.46 -0.61
CA TRP A 276 -20.44 -0.71 -0.43
C TRP A 276 -20.72 -1.11 1.01
N TYR A 277 -21.84 -0.62 1.55
CA TYR A 277 -22.35 -1.14 2.81
C TYR A 277 -23.16 -2.40 2.55
N LEU A 278 -22.92 -3.45 3.32
CA LEU A 278 -23.75 -4.62 3.33
C LEU A 278 -24.99 -4.35 4.19
N GLN A 279 -26.14 -4.79 3.72
CA GLN A 279 -27.37 -4.69 4.50
C GLN A 279 -27.30 -5.65 5.70
N PRO A 280 -27.78 -5.24 6.89
CA PRO A 280 -27.78 -6.07 8.07
C PRO A 280 -28.73 -7.26 7.95
#